data_532507bc96b66a597312c28138ccfffa
#
_entry.id   532507bc96b66a597312c28138ccfffa
#
_cell.length_a   1.000
_cell.length_b   1.000
_cell.length_c   1.000
_cell.angle_alpha   90.00
_cell.angle_beta   90.00
_cell.angle_gamma   90.00
#
_symmetry.space_group_name_H-M   'P 1'
#
loop_
_entity.id
_entity.type
_entity.pdbx_description
1 polymer ?
#
loop_
_entity_poly.entity_id
_entity_poly.type
_entity_poly.pdbx_seq_one_letter_code
_entity_poly.pdbx_strand_id
1 'polypeptide(L)'
;LDMQKAEVYMMIQAASDSLVRQYVALRIYDHYLGSPVMGAEGVAIYVFDRWFLPGKISMGSDMDLLNARIFADFNRQSLIGEKAPELVMETMQGDTARLFVDRKVKDGEKHKVVFFYDTSCAKCKLESIMLSNLLDTGDYPIDFYAVYTGDNREAWEQYASERFDIEAPDTSVIHLWDPALDSDFQRKYGV
;
A
#
# COMPACT_ATOMS: atom_id res chain seq x y z
N LEU A 1 -13.50 3.33 9.07
CA LEU A 1 -12.34 2.99 9.90
C LEU A 1 -12.47 3.53 11.34
N ASP A 2 -12.78 4.79 11.56
CA ASP A 2 -12.83 5.36 12.92
C ASP A 2 -13.95 4.79 13.76
N MET A 3 -15.10 4.50 13.18
CA MET A 3 -16.22 3.85 13.87
C MET A 3 -15.85 2.43 14.28
N GLN A 4 -15.21 1.65 13.39
CA GLN A 4 -14.73 0.30 13.69
C GLN A 4 -13.66 0.31 14.79
N LYS A 5 -12.73 1.27 14.78
CA LYS A 5 -11.73 1.44 15.85
C LYS A 5 -12.39 1.74 17.19
N ALA A 6 -13.44 2.57 17.20
CA ALA A 6 -14.19 2.88 18.42
C ALA A 6 -14.95 1.66 18.96
N GLU A 7 -15.61 0.89 18.10
CA GLU A 7 -16.31 -0.35 18.47
C GLU A 7 -15.34 -1.38 19.07
N VAL A 8 -14.22 -1.63 18.39
CA VAL A 8 -13.18 -2.54 18.84
C VAL A 8 -12.61 -2.10 20.20
N TYR A 9 -12.39 -0.80 20.39
CA TYR A 9 -11.96 -0.26 21.67
C TYR A 9 -12.94 -0.59 22.78
N MET A 10 -14.23 -0.35 22.56
CA MET A 10 -15.28 -0.65 23.56
C MET A 10 -15.37 -2.15 23.85
N MET A 11 -15.30 -3.01 22.83
CA MET A 11 -15.36 -4.48 23.01
C MET A 11 -14.20 -4.98 23.88
N ILE A 12 -12.98 -4.54 23.64
CA ILE A 12 -11.81 -4.96 24.42
C ILE A 12 -11.88 -4.40 25.85
N GLN A 13 -12.34 -3.17 26.04
CA GLN A 13 -12.48 -2.54 27.36
C GLN A 13 -13.62 -3.14 28.20
N ALA A 14 -14.70 -3.61 27.56
CA ALA A 14 -15.83 -4.24 28.26
C ALA A 14 -15.47 -5.56 28.92
N ALA A 15 -14.43 -6.26 28.46
CA ALA A 15 -13.96 -7.48 29.08
C ALA A 15 -13.25 -7.17 30.41
N SER A 16 -13.87 -7.50 31.53
CA SER A 16 -13.34 -7.24 32.89
C SER A 16 -12.22 -8.22 33.29
N ASP A 17 -12.34 -9.47 32.86
CA ASP A 17 -11.33 -10.51 33.10
C ASP A 17 -10.15 -10.38 32.12
N SER A 18 -8.92 -10.55 32.59
CA SER A 18 -7.71 -10.38 31.79
C SER A 18 -7.55 -11.42 30.69
N LEU A 19 -7.92 -12.69 30.95
CA LEU A 19 -7.85 -13.75 29.95
C LEU A 19 -8.91 -13.57 28.88
N VAL A 20 -10.12 -13.18 29.27
CA VAL A 20 -11.21 -12.87 28.34
C VAL A 20 -10.81 -11.67 27.47
N ARG A 21 -10.22 -10.64 28.07
CA ARG A 21 -9.75 -9.46 27.35
C ARG A 21 -8.67 -9.80 26.33
N GLN A 22 -7.71 -10.63 26.71
CA GLN A 22 -6.67 -11.14 25.82
C GLN A 22 -7.28 -11.93 24.67
N TYR A 23 -8.17 -12.87 24.95
CA TYR A 23 -8.85 -13.66 23.92
C TYR A 23 -9.62 -12.76 22.92
N VAL A 24 -10.42 -11.83 23.44
CA VAL A 24 -11.18 -10.88 22.60
C VAL A 24 -10.26 -10.05 21.71
N ALA A 25 -9.18 -9.50 22.28
CA ALA A 25 -8.23 -8.69 21.51
C ALA A 25 -7.53 -9.48 20.41
N LEU A 26 -7.10 -10.71 20.68
CA LEU A 26 -6.49 -11.60 19.69
C LEU A 26 -7.48 -11.95 18.57
N ARG A 27 -8.72 -12.34 18.92
CA ARG A 27 -9.74 -12.67 17.91
C ARG A 27 -10.12 -11.49 17.02
N ILE A 28 -10.15 -10.29 17.57
CA ILE A 28 -10.39 -9.07 16.80
C ILE A 28 -9.20 -8.79 15.88
N TYR A 29 -7.99 -8.88 16.40
CA TYR A 29 -6.76 -8.68 15.61
C TYR A 29 -6.72 -9.64 14.42
N ASP A 30 -6.89 -10.94 14.65
CA ASP A 30 -6.88 -11.98 13.61
C ASP A 30 -7.98 -11.78 12.58
N HIS A 31 -9.18 -11.37 13.02
CA HIS A 31 -10.30 -11.08 12.13
C HIS A 31 -9.98 -9.98 11.13
N TYR A 32 -9.43 -8.87 11.61
CA TYR A 32 -9.10 -7.73 10.75
C TYR A 32 -7.83 -7.97 9.93
N LEU A 33 -6.86 -8.73 10.46
CA LEU A 33 -5.66 -9.13 9.73
C LEU A 33 -5.99 -10.04 8.54
N GLY A 34 -6.93 -10.97 8.71
CA GLY A 34 -7.37 -11.90 7.66
C GLY A 34 -8.56 -11.41 6.82
N SER A 35 -9.02 -10.18 7.01
CA SER A 35 -10.17 -9.64 6.29
C SER A 35 -9.85 -9.35 4.83
N PRO A 36 -10.72 -9.75 3.87
CA PRO A 36 -10.58 -9.38 2.47
C PRO A 36 -11.02 -7.94 2.18
N VAL A 37 -11.51 -7.20 3.17
CA VAL A 37 -11.99 -5.83 3.02
C VAL A 37 -10.80 -4.89 3.05
N MET A 38 -10.63 -4.12 1.98
CA MET A 38 -9.57 -3.12 1.86
C MET A 38 -9.64 -2.09 3.00
N GLY A 39 -8.52 -1.85 3.66
CA GLY A 39 -8.40 -0.95 4.81
C GLY A 39 -8.66 -1.62 6.17
N ALA A 40 -9.09 -2.88 6.21
CA ALA A 40 -9.31 -3.62 7.46
C ALA A 40 -8.01 -3.77 8.28
N GLU A 41 -6.87 -3.87 7.60
CA GLU A 41 -5.53 -3.90 8.21
C GLU A 41 -5.27 -2.70 9.13
N GLY A 42 -5.86 -1.55 8.83
CA GLY A 42 -5.77 -0.36 9.69
C GLY A 42 -6.41 -0.54 11.07
N VAL A 43 -7.41 -1.42 11.20
CA VAL A 43 -8.00 -1.78 12.49
C VAL A 43 -7.10 -2.78 13.23
N ALA A 44 -6.53 -3.76 12.52
CA ALA A 44 -5.57 -4.69 13.11
C ALA A 44 -4.35 -3.93 13.68
N ILE A 45 -3.77 -3.02 12.91
CA ILE A 45 -2.66 -2.17 13.36
C ILE A 45 -3.06 -1.28 14.55
N TYR A 46 -4.28 -0.73 14.56
CA TYR A 46 -4.78 0.02 15.72
C TYR A 46 -4.85 -0.84 16.99
N VAL A 47 -5.33 -2.08 16.89
CA VAL A 47 -5.36 -3.02 18.02
C VAL A 47 -3.94 -3.35 18.48
N PHE A 48 -3.04 -3.62 17.54
CA PHE A 48 -1.62 -3.86 17.84
C PHE A 48 -0.99 -2.70 18.60
N ASP A 49 -1.08 -1.49 18.07
CA ASP A 49 -0.47 -0.29 18.65
C ASP A 49 -1.04 0.07 20.03
N ARG A 50 -2.31 -0.19 20.25
CA ARG A 50 -3.00 0.22 21.47
C ARG A 50 -2.81 -0.71 22.64
N TRP A 51 -2.71 -2.03 22.38
CA TRP A 51 -2.72 -3.04 23.43
C TRP A 51 -1.51 -3.98 23.41
N PHE A 52 -1.11 -4.49 22.26
CA PHE A 52 -0.04 -5.49 22.18
C PHE A 52 1.34 -4.85 22.23
N LEU A 53 1.62 -3.86 21.40
CA LEU A 53 2.91 -3.18 21.35
C LEU A 53 3.35 -2.57 22.71
N PRO A 54 2.46 -1.90 23.47
CA PRO A 54 2.81 -1.39 24.81
C PRO A 54 2.77 -2.46 25.92
N GLY A 55 2.52 -3.73 25.59
CA GLY A 55 2.48 -4.82 26.56
C GLY A 55 1.28 -4.81 27.52
N LYS A 56 0.20 -4.09 27.19
CA LYS A 56 -1.02 -4.07 28.01
C LYS A 56 -1.79 -5.39 27.92
N ILE A 57 -1.65 -6.09 26.80
CA ILE A 57 -2.20 -7.41 26.52
C ILE A 57 -1.10 -8.21 25.83
N SER A 58 -0.89 -9.48 26.24
CA SER A 58 0.07 -10.37 25.58
C SER A 58 -0.48 -10.90 24.26
N MET A 59 0.37 -11.01 23.24
CA MET A 59 0.05 -11.70 21.97
C MET A 59 0.20 -13.23 22.03
N GLY A 60 0.57 -13.79 23.17
CA GLY A 60 0.76 -15.23 23.33
C GLY A 60 2.22 -15.66 23.22
N SER A 61 2.97 -15.21 22.19
CA SER A 61 4.39 -15.48 22.05
C SER A 61 5.18 -14.27 21.57
N ASP A 62 6.49 -14.27 21.81
CA ASP A 62 7.40 -13.24 21.30
C ASP A 62 7.47 -13.26 19.75
N MET A 63 7.30 -14.43 19.16
CA MET A 63 7.27 -14.58 17.70
C MET A 63 6.03 -13.92 17.10
N ASP A 64 4.86 -14.11 17.72
CA ASP A 64 3.62 -13.47 17.26
C ASP A 64 3.73 -11.95 17.37
N LEU A 65 4.30 -11.45 18.47
CA LEU A 65 4.55 -10.02 18.67
C LEU A 65 5.51 -9.46 17.62
N LEU A 66 6.58 -10.20 17.27
CA LEU A 66 7.53 -9.82 16.24
C LEU A 66 6.87 -9.76 14.84
N ASN A 67 6.12 -10.80 14.48
CA ASN A 67 5.40 -10.87 13.21
C ASN A 67 4.39 -9.72 13.07
N ALA A 68 3.64 -9.44 14.15
CA ALA A 68 2.69 -8.33 14.17
C ALA A 68 3.38 -6.96 14.04
N ARG A 69 4.57 -6.80 14.64
CA ARG A 69 5.38 -5.59 14.49
C ARG A 69 5.85 -5.41 13.05
N ILE A 70 6.40 -6.45 12.43
CA ILE A 70 6.84 -6.42 11.04
C ILE A 70 5.66 -6.04 10.14
N PHE A 71 4.51 -6.70 10.30
CA PHE A 71 3.31 -6.38 9.54
C PHE A 71 2.88 -4.91 9.71
N ALA A 72 2.83 -4.42 10.95
CA ALA A 72 2.45 -3.04 11.24
C ALA A 72 3.44 -2.03 10.62
N ASP A 73 4.74 -2.29 10.70
CA ASP A 73 5.77 -1.39 10.19
C ASP A 73 5.76 -1.31 8.65
N PHE A 74 5.46 -2.41 7.96
CA PHE A 74 5.33 -2.42 6.51
C PHE A 74 4.05 -1.75 6.00
N ASN A 75 2.93 -1.85 6.73
CA ASN A 75 1.64 -1.37 6.23
C ASN A 75 1.24 0.01 6.76
N ARG A 76 1.81 0.48 7.86
CA ARG A 76 1.39 1.72 8.55
C ARG A 76 1.40 2.96 7.67
N GLN A 77 2.37 3.06 6.76
CA GLN A 77 2.54 4.24 5.91
C GLN A 77 1.61 4.25 4.69
N SER A 78 1.05 3.11 4.31
CA SER A 78 0.18 2.93 3.15
C SER A 78 -1.28 2.68 3.51
N LEU A 79 -1.68 2.92 4.76
CA LEU A 79 -3.07 2.76 5.20
C LEU A 79 -4.01 3.72 4.47
N ILE A 80 -5.23 3.25 4.20
CA ILE A 80 -6.28 4.07 3.59
C ILE A 80 -6.60 5.28 4.48
N GLY A 81 -6.59 6.46 3.88
CA GLY A 81 -6.82 7.74 4.55
C GLY A 81 -5.55 8.43 5.03
N GLU A 82 -4.41 7.73 5.01
CA GLU A 82 -3.13 8.34 5.29
C GLU A 82 -2.55 9.02 4.04
N LYS A 83 -1.63 9.96 4.28
CA LYS A 83 -0.91 10.61 3.20
C LYS A 83 0.07 9.62 2.55
N ALA A 84 -0.04 9.41 1.24
CA ALA A 84 0.88 8.56 0.50
C ALA A 84 2.34 9.03 0.69
N PRO A 85 3.28 8.12 1.02
CA PRO A 85 4.69 8.47 1.19
C PRO A 85 5.29 9.02 -0.10
N GLU A 86 6.15 10.04 0.02
CA GLU A 86 6.87 10.57 -1.13
C GLU A 86 7.87 9.54 -1.68
N LEU A 87 7.88 9.41 -3.01
CA LEU A 87 8.88 8.64 -3.75
C LEU A 87 9.67 9.57 -4.65
N VAL A 88 10.98 9.33 -4.75
CA VAL A 88 11.89 10.01 -5.66
C VAL A 88 12.59 8.92 -6.47
N MET A 89 12.34 8.88 -7.78
CA MET A 89 12.77 7.78 -8.66
C MET A 89 13.24 8.32 -10.00
N GLU A 90 14.00 7.52 -10.76
CA GLU A 90 14.46 7.82 -12.10
C GLU A 90 13.34 7.61 -13.13
N THR A 91 13.23 8.49 -14.11
CA THR A 91 12.37 8.34 -15.28
C THR A 91 13.10 7.62 -16.42
N MET A 92 12.37 7.21 -17.48
CA MET A 92 12.99 6.60 -18.67
C MET A 92 13.97 7.52 -19.38
N GLN A 93 13.83 8.84 -19.23
CA GLN A 93 14.72 9.86 -19.78
C GLN A 93 15.99 10.08 -18.93
N GLY A 94 16.09 9.42 -17.77
CA GLY A 94 17.20 9.59 -16.84
C GLY A 94 17.05 10.80 -15.89
N ASP A 95 15.92 11.48 -15.95
CA ASP A 95 15.59 12.55 -15.02
C ASP A 95 15.03 12.00 -13.71
N THR A 96 15.01 12.82 -12.67
CA THR A 96 14.42 12.46 -11.38
C THR A 96 13.00 12.99 -11.27
N ALA A 97 12.04 12.10 -11.01
CA ALA A 97 10.65 12.46 -10.72
C ALA A 97 10.34 12.31 -9.23
N ARG A 98 9.52 13.25 -8.72
CA ARG A 98 8.95 13.20 -7.37
C ARG A 98 7.47 12.92 -7.44
N LEU A 99 7.03 11.83 -6.80
CA LEU A 99 5.61 11.54 -6.62
C LEU A 99 5.13 12.23 -5.33
N PHE A 100 3.89 12.75 -5.38
CA PHE A 100 3.18 13.28 -4.20
C PHE A 100 3.84 14.52 -3.55
N VAL A 101 4.14 15.53 -4.36
CA VAL A 101 4.34 16.87 -3.82
C VAL A 101 3.02 17.32 -3.16
N ASP A 102 3.12 17.99 -2.01
CA ASP A 102 2.01 18.43 -1.15
C ASP A 102 0.91 19.23 -1.88
N ARG A 103 0.07 18.55 -2.64
CA ARG A 103 -1.12 19.15 -3.23
C ARG A 103 -2.35 18.40 -2.75
N LYS A 104 -3.25 19.09 -2.08
CA LYS A 104 -4.63 18.63 -1.98
C LYS A 104 -5.18 18.57 -3.40
N VAL A 105 -5.72 17.42 -3.79
CA VAL A 105 -6.48 17.30 -5.04
C VAL A 105 -7.57 18.37 -5.01
N LYS A 106 -7.51 19.31 -5.95
CA LYS A 106 -8.59 20.29 -6.17
C LYS A 106 -9.59 19.69 -7.14
N ASP A 107 -10.83 20.17 -7.09
CA ASP A 107 -11.83 19.81 -8.10
C ASP A 107 -11.23 20.03 -9.52
N GLY A 108 -11.21 18.96 -10.31
CA GLY A 108 -10.63 18.95 -11.66
C GLY A 108 -9.14 18.55 -11.75
N GLU A 109 -8.48 18.19 -10.65
CA GLU A 109 -7.14 17.59 -10.70
C GLU A 109 -7.22 16.06 -10.93
N LYS A 110 -6.22 15.53 -11.63
CA LYS A 110 -6.11 14.10 -11.94
C LYS A 110 -5.85 13.28 -10.67
N HIS A 111 -6.46 12.10 -10.61
CA HIS A 111 -6.13 11.11 -9.59
C HIS A 111 -4.77 10.49 -9.87
N LYS A 112 -4.01 10.16 -8.81
CA LYS A 112 -2.72 9.48 -8.94
C LYS A 112 -2.88 7.99 -8.64
N VAL A 113 -2.49 7.17 -9.60
CA VAL A 113 -2.46 5.70 -9.46
C VAL A 113 -1.01 5.25 -9.52
N VAL A 114 -0.54 4.54 -8.51
CA VAL A 114 0.81 3.96 -8.48
C VAL A 114 0.68 2.45 -8.62
N PHE A 115 1.33 1.88 -9.63
CA PHE A 115 1.36 0.47 -9.90
C PHE A 115 2.79 -0.06 -9.84
N PHE A 116 3.08 -0.87 -8.83
CA PHE A 116 4.37 -1.54 -8.70
C PHE A 116 4.34 -2.85 -9.46
N TYR A 117 5.33 -3.09 -10.32
CA TYR A 117 5.38 -4.29 -11.14
C TYR A 117 6.81 -4.80 -11.36
N ASP A 118 6.90 -6.09 -11.63
CA ASP A 118 8.12 -6.77 -12.08
C ASP A 118 7.85 -7.52 -13.38
N THR A 119 8.79 -7.43 -14.34
CA THR A 119 8.66 -8.07 -15.66
C THR A 119 8.74 -9.60 -15.61
N SER A 120 9.25 -10.18 -14.53
CA SER A 120 9.29 -11.63 -14.30
C SER A 120 8.00 -12.18 -13.66
N CYS A 121 7.21 -11.31 -13.03
CA CYS A 121 6.00 -11.66 -12.28
C CYS A 121 4.81 -11.95 -13.21
N ALA A 122 4.32 -13.17 -13.24
CA ALA A 122 3.18 -13.57 -14.09
C ALA A 122 1.88 -12.83 -13.73
N LYS A 123 1.63 -12.58 -12.44
CA LYS A 123 0.47 -11.81 -11.97
C LYS A 123 0.57 -10.35 -12.42
N CYS A 124 1.75 -9.74 -12.29
CA CYS A 124 1.97 -8.37 -12.73
C CYS A 124 1.72 -8.22 -14.25
N LYS A 125 2.13 -9.21 -15.06
CA LYS A 125 1.87 -9.21 -16.49
C LYS A 125 0.37 -9.21 -16.82
N LEU A 126 -0.41 -10.03 -16.10
CA LEU A 126 -1.86 -10.09 -16.30
C LEU A 126 -2.54 -8.77 -15.89
N GLU A 127 -2.19 -8.26 -14.72
CA GLU A 127 -2.72 -6.99 -14.22
C GLU A 127 -2.34 -5.81 -15.12
N SER A 128 -1.11 -5.80 -15.66
CA SER A 128 -0.68 -4.76 -16.60
C SER A 128 -1.52 -4.74 -17.87
N ILE A 129 -1.89 -5.93 -18.42
CA ILE A 129 -2.76 -6.02 -19.59
C ILE A 129 -4.14 -5.45 -19.27
N MET A 130 -4.69 -5.81 -18.11
CA MET A 130 -6.02 -5.35 -17.70
C MET A 130 -6.03 -3.84 -17.46
N LEU A 131 -5.00 -3.31 -16.78
CA LEU A 131 -4.86 -1.89 -16.50
C LEU A 131 -4.66 -1.06 -17.76
N SER A 132 -3.77 -1.48 -18.67
CA SER A 132 -3.54 -0.73 -19.91
C SER A 132 -4.82 -0.67 -20.76
N ASN A 133 -5.54 -1.77 -20.90
CA ASN A 133 -6.82 -1.78 -21.61
C ASN A 133 -7.87 -0.87 -20.95
N LEU A 134 -7.95 -0.88 -19.62
CA LEU A 134 -8.88 -0.03 -18.88
C LEU A 134 -8.55 1.45 -19.06
N LEU A 135 -7.28 1.81 -18.97
CA LEU A 135 -6.82 3.20 -19.08
C LEU A 135 -6.93 3.73 -20.51
N ASP A 136 -6.71 2.90 -21.52
CA ASP A 136 -6.78 3.28 -22.94
C ASP A 136 -8.24 3.44 -23.43
N THR A 137 -9.16 2.63 -22.90
CA THR A 137 -10.58 2.65 -23.28
C THR A 137 -11.43 3.59 -22.44
N GLY A 138 -10.93 4.03 -21.28
CA GLY A 138 -11.65 4.87 -20.33
C GLY A 138 -11.24 6.34 -20.44
N ASP A 139 -12.19 7.22 -20.15
CA ASP A 139 -11.95 8.65 -20.01
C ASP A 139 -11.76 8.99 -18.51
N TYR A 140 -10.56 8.66 -18.04
CA TYR A 140 -10.22 8.83 -16.62
C TYR A 140 -9.16 9.92 -16.43
N PRO A 141 -9.42 10.94 -15.60
CA PRO A 141 -8.42 11.95 -15.26
C PRO A 141 -7.38 11.37 -14.29
N ILE A 142 -6.41 10.62 -14.83
CA ILE A 142 -5.43 9.85 -14.06
C ILE A 142 -4.01 10.20 -14.47
N ASP A 143 -3.15 10.44 -13.46
CA ASP A 143 -1.70 10.32 -13.57
C ASP A 143 -1.29 8.91 -13.13
N PHE A 144 -0.94 8.06 -14.10
CA PHE A 144 -0.56 6.67 -13.85
C PHE A 144 0.96 6.54 -13.74
N TYR A 145 1.43 6.15 -12.56
CA TYR A 145 2.84 5.93 -12.27
C TYR A 145 3.13 4.43 -12.30
N ALA A 146 3.77 3.98 -13.38
CA ALA A 146 4.21 2.59 -13.54
C ALA A 146 5.61 2.43 -12.95
N VAL A 147 5.70 1.86 -11.74
CA VAL A 147 6.95 1.70 -10.98
C VAL A 147 7.51 0.30 -11.18
N TYR A 148 8.65 0.20 -11.85
CA TYR A 148 9.36 -1.06 -12.01
C TYR A 148 10.17 -1.39 -10.77
N THR A 149 10.02 -2.64 -10.27
CA THR A 149 10.66 -3.10 -9.03
C THR A 149 11.83 -4.06 -9.27
N GLY A 150 12.08 -4.46 -10.52
CA GLY A 150 13.19 -5.33 -10.89
C GLY A 150 14.51 -4.59 -11.09
N ASP A 151 15.53 -5.31 -11.52
CA ASP A 151 16.92 -4.84 -11.64
C ASP A 151 17.45 -4.76 -13.09
N ASN A 152 16.60 -5.05 -14.09
CA ASN A 152 17.01 -5.09 -15.50
C ASN A 152 16.43 -3.92 -16.31
N ARG A 153 17.28 -2.97 -16.68
CA ARG A 153 16.91 -1.77 -17.43
C ARG A 153 16.32 -2.08 -18.81
N GLU A 154 16.93 -2.99 -19.57
CA GLU A 154 16.46 -3.33 -20.92
C GLU A 154 15.07 -3.97 -20.87
N ALA A 155 14.86 -4.89 -19.92
CA ALA A 155 13.55 -5.52 -19.71
C ALA A 155 12.50 -4.48 -19.28
N TRP A 156 12.87 -3.48 -18.47
CA TRP A 156 11.99 -2.38 -18.10
C TRP A 156 11.58 -1.55 -19.30
N GLU A 157 12.54 -1.04 -20.08
CA GLU A 157 12.31 -0.17 -21.24
C GLU A 157 11.45 -0.87 -22.31
N GLN A 158 11.76 -2.13 -22.61
CA GLN A 158 10.95 -2.94 -23.53
C GLN A 158 9.53 -3.13 -23.01
N TYR A 159 9.38 -3.55 -21.77
CA TYR A 159 8.06 -3.83 -21.21
C TYR A 159 7.19 -2.57 -21.10
N ALA A 160 7.77 -1.46 -20.70
CA ALA A 160 7.08 -0.19 -20.57
C ALA A 160 6.52 0.28 -21.93
N SER A 161 7.32 0.21 -23.00
CA SER A 161 6.89 0.58 -24.34
C SER A 161 5.82 -0.34 -24.95
N GLU A 162 5.85 -1.64 -24.59
CA GLU A 162 4.89 -2.62 -25.11
C GLU A 162 3.54 -2.60 -24.36
N ARG A 163 3.51 -2.19 -23.07
CA ARG A 163 2.35 -2.39 -22.21
C ARG A 163 1.64 -1.11 -21.80
N PHE A 164 2.37 -0.02 -21.67
CA PHE A 164 1.80 1.22 -21.15
C PHE A 164 1.93 2.38 -22.14
N ASP A 165 1.86 2.05 -23.43
CA ASP A 165 1.68 3.05 -24.51
C ASP A 165 0.18 3.39 -24.60
N ILE A 166 -0.25 4.29 -23.73
CA ILE A 166 -1.66 4.68 -23.54
C ILE A 166 -1.85 6.06 -24.16
N GLU A 167 -2.77 6.17 -25.11
CA GLU A 167 -3.05 7.42 -25.84
C GLU A 167 -4.32 8.16 -25.34
N ALA A 168 -4.91 7.74 -24.21
CA ALA A 168 -6.11 8.36 -23.66
C ALA A 168 -5.86 9.82 -23.26
N PRO A 169 -6.71 10.79 -23.69
CA PRO A 169 -6.42 12.23 -23.60
C PRO A 169 -6.28 12.76 -22.17
N ASP A 170 -6.99 12.18 -21.20
CA ASP A 170 -6.98 12.61 -19.81
C ASP A 170 -6.09 11.74 -18.91
N THR A 171 -5.44 10.71 -19.47
CA THR A 171 -4.49 9.84 -18.76
C THR A 171 -3.05 10.21 -19.14
N SER A 172 -2.20 10.40 -18.13
CA SER A 172 -0.75 10.50 -18.35
C SER A 172 -0.05 9.30 -17.75
N VAL A 173 0.93 8.73 -18.46
CA VAL A 173 1.73 7.61 -17.98
C VAL A 173 3.15 8.08 -17.69
N ILE A 174 3.63 7.76 -16.50
CA ILE A 174 4.96 8.09 -16.02
C ILE A 174 5.65 6.80 -15.58
N HIS A 175 6.71 6.43 -16.30
CA HIS A 175 7.51 5.25 -15.96
C HIS A 175 8.61 5.61 -14.99
N LEU A 176 8.72 4.84 -13.93
CA LEU A 176 9.65 5.08 -12.83
C LEU A 176 10.41 3.82 -12.46
N TRP A 177 11.65 4.02 -12.06
CA TRP A 177 12.53 2.98 -11.57
C TRP A 177 13.47 3.52 -10.48
N ASP A 178 13.80 2.67 -9.52
CA ASP A 178 14.75 2.97 -8.45
C ASP A 178 15.83 1.88 -8.38
N PRO A 179 16.81 1.91 -9.29
CA PRO A 179 17.84 0.88 -9.36
C PRO A 179 18.75 0.83 -8.14
N ALA A 180 18.89 1.94 -7.43
CA ALA A 180 19.70 2.05 -6.21
C ALA A 180 18.93 1.71 -4.92
N LEU A 181 17.60 1.55 -5.00
CA LEU A 181 16.68 1.35 -3.87
C LEU A 181 16.72 2.49 -2.83
N ASP A 182 17.09 3.69 -3.26
CA ASP A 182 17.24 4.87 -2.40
C ASP A 182 15.89 5.47 -1.96
N SER A 183 14.83 5.20 -2.70
CA SER A 183 13.48 5.71 -2.39
C SER A 183 12.82 5.00 -1.21
N ASP A 184 13.32 3.80 -0.84
CA ASP A 184 12.78 2.96 0.23
C ASP A 184 11.29 2.58 -0.02
N PHE A 185 10.90 2.43 -1.31
CA PHE A 185 9.52 2.17 -1.71
C PHE A 185 8.97 0.86 -1.12
N GLN A 186 9.81 -0.15 -1.02
CA GLN A 186 9.42 -1.45 -0.48
C GLN A 186 8.86 -1.31 0.94
N ARG A 187 9.57 -0.61 1.81
CA ARG A 187 9.12 -0.37 3.19
C ARG A 187 7.96 0.62 3.28
N LYS A 188 7.96 1.66 2.43
CA LYS A 188 6.94 2.71 2.44
C LYS A 188 5.58 2.22 1.95
N TYR A 189 5.56 1.27 1.02
CA TYR A 189 4.33 0.78 0.37
C TYR A 189 4.04 -0.70 0.64
N GLY A 190 4.90 -1.40 1.37
CA GLY A 190 4.71 -2.81 1.68
C GLY A 190 4.81 -3.72 0.45
N VAL A 191 5.72 -3.42 -0.48
CA VAL A 191 5.85 -4.10 -1.78
C VAL A 191 7.01 -5.09 -1.77
#